data_710d1463c09061cadd88cc7f5f8cbd31
#
_entry.id   710d1463c09061cadd88cc7f5f8cbd31
#
_cell.length_a   1.000
_cell.length_b   1.000
_cell.length_c   1.000
_cell.angle_alpha   90.00
_cell.angle_beta   90.00
_cell.angle_gamma   90.00
#
_symmetry.space_group_name_H-M   'P 1'
#
loop_
_entity.id
_entity.type
_entity.pdbx_description
1 polymer ?
#
loop_
_entity_poly.entity_id
_entity_poly.type
_entity_poly.pdbx_seq_one_letter_code
_entity_poly.pdbx_strand_id
1 'polypeptide(L)'
;MVSTLENLYSNPLVTILLSVLALVMIGNSGLQLYMLNCPPILIEKDLTNTHVAYGFVGAAGYSLGPLIYLNPTDVPTTRRVLRHEYQHYMQTALLSPLGFSIAYSFEHYILGHDYNENWFELDAERVEYDNLVFKVFDWQTKQILEVKP
;
A
#
# COMPACT_ATOMS: atom_id res chain seq x y z
N MET A 1 13.76 9.91 -39.23
CA MET A 1 13.52 9.40 -37.87
C MET A 1 14.00 10.36 -36.76
N VAL A 2 15.17 10.98 -36.87
CA VAL A 2 15.68 11.98 -35.88
C VAL A 2 14.76 13.20 -35.78
N SER A 3 14.33 13.77 -36.92
CA SER A 3 13.42 14.96 -36.96
C SER A 3 12.07 14.76 -36.28
N THR A 4 11.57 13.51 -36.21
CA THR A 4 10.27 13.20 -35.58
C THR A 4 10.37 13.22 -34.05
N LEU A 5 11.49 12.79 -33.50
CA LEU A 5 11.76 12.84 -32.07
C LEU A 5 12.01 14.28 -31.59
N GLU A 6 12.77 15.06 -32.35
CA GLU A 6 13.00 16.50 -32.04
C GLU A 6 11.69 17.28 -32.02
N ASN A 7 10.79 17.03 -32.97
CA ASN A 7 9.46 17.65 -32.97
C ASN A 7 8.57 17.21 -31.80
N LEU A 8 8.74 15.96 -31.32
CA LEU A 8 7.99 15.46 -30.16
C LEU A 8 8.41 16.18 -28.87
N TYR A 9 9.71 16.33 -28.66
CA TYR A 9 10.26 17.02 -27.46
C TYR A 9 10.09 18.54 -27.49
N SER A 10 9.95 19.15 -28.65
CA SER A 10 9.64 20.58 -28.77
C SER A 10 8.19 20.93 -28.49
N ASN A 11 7.29 19.94 -28.39
CA ASN A 11 5.90 20.16 -28.03
C ASN A 11 5.76 20.41 -26.51
N PRO A 12 5.30 21.61 -26.08
CA PRO A 12 5.24 21.96 -24.66
C PRO A 12 4.31 21.02 -23.86
N LEU A 13 3.25 20.49 -24.46
CA LEU A 13 2.37 19.52 -23.79
C LEU A 13 3.07 18.20 -23.53
N VAL A 14 3.85 17.72 -24.49
CA VAL A 14 4.65 16.49 -24.32
C VAL A 14 5.72 16.68 -23.24
N THR A 15 6.40 17.83 -23.24
CA THR A 15 7.40 18.16 -22.21
C THR A 15 6.78 18.20 -20.82
N ILE A 16 5.61 18.86 -20.67
CA ILE A 16 4.88 18.89 -19.39
C ILE A 16 4.49 17.49 -18.96
N LEU A 17 3.92 16.69 -19.86
CA LEU A 17 3.50 15.30 -19.54
C LEU A 17 4.69 14.45 -19.09
N LEU A 18 5.81 14.50 -19.82
CA LEU A 18 7.01 13.76 -19.44
C LEU A 18 7.59 14.22 -18.10
N SER A 19 7.55 15.53 -17.83
CA SER A 19 7.99 16.07 -16.53
C SER A 19 7.11 15.61 -15.39
N VAL A 20 5.80 15.60 -15.55
CA VAL A 20 4.85 15.09 -14.55
C VAL A 20 5.10 13.59 -14.33
N LEU A 21 5.24 12.80 -15.40
CA LEU A 21 5.53 11.37 -15.29
C LEU A 21 6.86 11.12 -14.55
N ALA A 22 7.90 11.87 -14.85
CA ALA A 22 9.18 11.75 -14.15
C ALA A 22 9.05 12.06 -12.65
N LEU A 23 8.32 13.10 -12.28
CA LEU A 23 8.05 13.45 -10.88
C LEU A 23 7.27 12.33 -10.15
N VAL A 24 6.28 11.75 -10.80
CA VAL A 24 5.52 10.62 -10.26
C VAL A 24 6.44 9.41 -10.04
N MET A 25 7.28 9.09 -11.01
CA MET A 25 8.22 7.97 -10.89
C MET A 25 9.27 8.19 -9.80
N ILE A 26 9.81 9.39 -9.68
CA ILE A 26 10.76 9.76 -8.61
C ILE A 26 10.09 9.64 -7.23
N GLY A 27 8.88 10.20 -7.09
CA GLY A 27 8.12 10.12 -5.85
C GLY A 27 7.79 8.67 -5.45
N ASN A 28 7.36 7.86 -6.43
CA ASN A 28 7.08 6.44 -6.21
C ASN A 28 8.33 5.66 -5.77
N SER A 29 9.47 5.89 -6.42
CA SER A 29 10.75 5.23 -6.06
C SER A 29 11.26 5.68 -4.69
N GLY A 30 11.14 6.96 -4.36
CA GLY A 30 11.50 7.49 -3.04
C GLY A 30 10.64 6.90 -1.93
N LEU A 31 9.33 6.76 -2.16
CA LEU A 31 8.42 6.15 -1.21
C LEU A 31 8.71 4.65 -1.03
N GLN A 32 8.98 3.92 -2.12
CA GLN A 32 9.40 2.53 -2.06
C GLN A 32 10.69 2.36 -1.24
N LEU A 33 11.68 3.20 -1.49
CA LEU A 33 12.95 3.16 -0.76
C LEU A 33 12.74 3.43 0.74
N TYR A 34 11.86 4.37 1.08
CA TYR A 34 11.45 4.60 2.46
C TYR A 34 10.84 3.33 3.07
N MET A 35 9.88 2.69 2.41
CA MET A 35 9.20 1.50 2.91
C MET A 35 10.14 0.30 3.09
N LEU A 36 11.15 0.14 2.25
CA LEU A 36 12.14 -0.93 2.38
C LEU A 36 13.10 -0.74 3.58
N ASN A 37 13.21 0.47 4.12
CA ASN A 37 14.17 0.80 5.17
C ASN A 37 13.55 1.25 6.50
N CYS A 38 12.26 1.56 6.52
CA CYS A 38 11.55 2.07 7.68
C CYS A 38 10.37 1.17 8.03
N PRO A 39 9.99 1.05 9.29
CA PRO A 39 8.76 0.36 9.66
C PRO A 39 7.53 1.16 9.19
N PRO A 40 6.39 0.49 8.91
CA PRO A 40 5.14 1.18 8.64
C PRO A 40 4.70 2.04 9.83
N ILE A 41 3.95 3.08 9.52
CA ILE A 41 3.36 3.99 10.51
C ILE A 41 1.96 3.48 10.83
N LEU A 42 1.75 3.05 12.06
CA LEU A 42 0.46 2.61 12.57
C LEU A 42 -0.36 3.82 13.05
N ILE A 43 -1.59 3.91 12.57
CA ILE A 43 -2.57 4.92 12.94
C ILE A 43 -3.87 4.22 13.37
N GLU A 44 -4.17 4.28 14.65
CA GLU A 44 -5.46 3.81 15.15
C GLU A 44 -6.53 4.89 14.94
N LYS A 45 -7.61 4.52 14.29
CA LYS A 45 -8.72 5.42 13.96
C LYS A 45 -10.02 4.63 13.80
N ASP A 46 -11.14 5.21 14.21
CA ASP A 46 -12.45 4.67 13.87
C ASP A 46 -12.67 4.71 12.35
N LEU A 47 -12.81 3.53 11.77
CA LEU A 47 -12.96 3.32 10.33
C LEU A 47 -14.41 2.98 9.93
N THR A 48 -15.36 2.98 10.87
CA THR A 48 -16.75 2.52 10.68
C THR A 48 -17.44 3.20 9.49
N ASN A 49 -17.13 4.48 9.26
CA ASN A 49 -17.69 5.28 8.17
C ASN A 49 -16.66 5.67 7.11
N THR A 50 -15.50 5.01 7.10
CA THR A 50 -14.44 5.32 6.13
C THR A 50 -14.65 4.51 4.86
N HIS A 51 -14.74 5.20 3.73
CA HIS A 51 -14.68 4.58 2.42
C HIS A 51 -13.21 4.37 2.06
N VAL A 52 -12.81 3.13 1.92
CA VAL A 52 -11.49 2.77 1.38
C VAL A 52 -11.57 2.52 -0.12
N ALA A 53 -10.42 2.47 -0.77
CA ALA A 53 -10.34 2.12 -2.18
C ALA A 53 -11.13 0.84 -2.48
N TYR A 54 -11.66 0.72 -3.68
CA TYR A 54 -12.46 -0.43 -4.14
C TYR A 54 -13.85 -0.59 -3.47
N GLY A 55 -14.36 0.46 -2.80
CA GLY A 55 -15.74 0.50 -2.32
C GLY A 55 -16.01 -0.20 -0.98
N PHE A 56 -14.98 -0.66 -0.29
CA PHE A 56 -15.13 -1.22 1.05
C PHE A 56 -15.47 -0.13 2.06
N VAL A 57 -16.47 -0.38 2.89
CA VAL A 57 -16.91 0.52 3.97
C VAL A 57 -16.78 -0.22 5.29
N GLY A 58 -16.25 0.44 6.30
CA GLY A 58 -16.14 -0.14 7.65
C GLY A 58 -15.10 -1.25 7.76
N ALA A 59 -13.99 -1.14 7.04
CA ALA A 59 -12.89 -2.08 7.14
C ALA A 59 -12.31 -2.13 8.57
N ALA A 60 -11.86 -3.31 8.99
CA ALA A 60 -11.17 -3.46 10.27
C ALA A 60 -9.77 -2.82 10.23
N GLY A 61 -9.15 -2.76 9.06
CA GLY A 61 -7.91 -2.06 8.77
C GLY A 61 -7.75 -1.82 7.29
N TYR A 62 -6.77 -1.04 6.90
CA TYR A 62 -6.25 -0.95 5.54
C TYR A 62 -4.85 -0.36 5.52
N SER A 63 -4.05 -0.73 4.53
CA SER A 63 -2.73 -0.15 4.29
C SER A 63 -2.76 0.81 3.09
N LEU A 64 -2.01 1.91 3.20
CA LEU A 64 -1.86 2.89 2.13
C LEU A 64 -0.39 3.35 2.08
N GLY A 65 0.38 2.78 1.21
CA GLY A 65 1.82 3.03 1.18
C GLY A 65 2.47 2.73 2.53
N PRO A 66 3.14 3.68 3.17
CA PRO A 66 3.79 3.47 4.47
C PRO A 66 2.83 3.51 5.67
N LEU A 67 1.55 3.77 5.47
CA LEU A 67 0.58 3.94 6.53
C LEU A 67 -0.29 2.68 6.68
N ILE A 68 -0.45 2.22 7.91
CA ILE A 68 -1.41 1.18 8.29
C ILE A 68 -2.45 1.84 9.19
N TYR A 69 -3.70 1.80 8.78
CA TYR A 69 -4.84 2.25 9.56
C TYR A 69 -5.54 1.05 10.18
N LEU A 70 -5.81 1.12 11.47
CA LEU A 70 -6.56 0.09 12.19
C LEU A 70 -7.77 0.70 12.90
N ASN A 71 -8.87 -0.04 12.83
CA ASN A 71 -10.01 0.20 13.71
C ASN A 71 -9.76 -0.54 15.03
N PRO A 72 -9.63 0.16 16.17
CA PRO A 72 -9.40 -0.48 17.45
C PRO A 72 -10.56 -1.41 17.81
N THR A 73 -10.25 -2.68 18.00
CA THR A 73 -11.19 -3.72 18.44
C THR A 73 -10.59 -4.47 19.63
N ASP A 74 -11.04 -5.69 19.88
CA ASP A 74 -10.39 -6.56 20.85
C ASP A 74 -8.95 -6.92 20.42
N VAL A 75 -8.06 -7.13 21.37
CA VAL A 75 -6.61 -7.32 21.13
C VAL A 75 -6.28 -8.44 20.13
N PRO A 76 -6.88 -9.66 20.22
CA PRO A 76 -6.60 -10.71 19.25
C PRO A 76 -6.96 -10.34 17.81
N THR A 77 -8.15 -9.75 17.61
CA THR A 77 -8.61 -9.30 16.29
C THR A 77 -7.72 -8.19 15.75
N THR A 78 -7.36 -7.22 16.58
CA THR A 78 -6.47 -6.12 16.21
C THR A 78 -5.09 -6.65 15.74
N ARG A 79 -4.51 -7.63 16.44
CA ARG A 79 -3.22 -8.22 16.04
C ARG A 79 -3.32 -8.97 14.72
N ARG A 80 -4.40 -9.71 14.50
CA ARG A 80 -4.64 -10.43 13.25
C ARG A 80 -4.74 -9.47 12.07
N VAL A 81 -5.59 -8.45 12.20
CA VAL A 81 -5.75 -7.42 11.17
C VAL A 81 -4.44 -6.68 10.93
N LEU A 82 -3.67 -6.35 11.98
CA LEU A 82 -2.38 -5.69 11.82
C LEU A 82 -1.37 -6.53 11.02
N ARG A 83 -1.36 -7.86 11.16
CA ARG A 83 -0.52 -8.74 10.34
C ARG A 83 -0.95 -8.75 8.89
N HIS A 84 -2.25 -8.82 8.64
CA HIS A 84 -2.82 -8.72 7.30
C HIS A 84 -2.38 -7.42 6.61
N GLU A 85 -2.58 -6.28 7.27
CA GLU A 85 -2.19 -4.97 6.72
C GLU A 85 -0.67 -4.80 6.59
N TYR A 86 0.11 -5.41 7.50
CA TYR A 86 1.56 -5.45 7.36
C TYR A 86 2.00 -6.22 6.12
N GLN A 87 1.29 -7.30 5.74
CA GLN A 87 1.59 -8.02 4.50
C GLN A 87 1.33 -7.14 3.27
N HIS A 88 0.24 -6.38 3.24
CA HIS A 88 0.00 -5.40 2.17
C HIS A 88 1.07 -4.31 2.13
N TYR A 89 1.55 -3.87 3.28
CA TYR A 89 2.71 -2.99 3.34
C TYR A 89 3.95 -3.62 2.69
N MET A 90 4.25 -4.89 2.99
CA MET A 90 5.39 -5.61 2.40
C MET A 90 5.23 -5.82 0.89
N GLN A 91 4.05 -6.19 0.42
CA GLN A 91 3.72 -6.30 -1.00
C GLN A 91 3.93 -4.96 -1.72
N THR A 92 3.47 -3.86 -1.11
CA THR A 92 3.65 -2.50 -1.62
C THR A 92 5.13 -2.09 -1.62
N ALA A 93 5.90 -2.43 -0.59
CA ALA A 93 7.32 -2.15 -0.53
C ALA A 93 8.11 -2.89 -1.63
N LEU A 94 7.74 -4.13 -1.92
CA LEU A 94 8.38 -4.95 -2.96
C LEU A 94 8.04 -4.48 -4.38
N LEU A 95 6.76 -4.23 -4.66
CA LEU A 95 6.27 -3.87 -5.98
C LEU A 95 6.34 -2.36 -6.29
N SER A 96 6.66 -1.54 -5.33
CA SER A 96 6.42 -0.10 -5.23
C SER A 96 4.92 0.26 -5.07
N PRO A 97 4.59 1.43 -4.52
CA PRO A 97 3.18 1.83 -4.36
C PRO A 97 2.39 1.85 -5.66
N LEU A 98 3.00 2.34 -6.75
CA LEU A 98 2.35 2.36 -8.05
C LEU A 98 2.23 0.94 -8.64
N GLY A 99 3.29 0.13 -8.53
CA GLY A 99 3.29 -1.25 -9.03
C GLY A 99 2.27 -2.12 -8.31
N PHE A 100 2.18 -2.02 -6.99
CA PHE A 100 1.16 -2.72 -6.21
C PHE A 100 -0.26 -2.29 -6.61
N SER A 101 -0.53 -0.98 -6.72
CA SER A 101 -1.84 -0.47 -7.11
C SER A 101 -2.25 -0.96 -8.51
N ILE A 102 -1.32 -1.01 -9.46
CA ILE A 102 -1.58 -1.55 -10.81
C ILE A 102 -1.87 -3.05 -10.74
N ALA A 103 -1.04 -3.83 -10.05
CA ALA A 103 -1.19 -5.27 -9.96
C ALA A 103 -2.48 -5.67 -9.23
N TYR A 104 -2.80 -5.02 -8.11
CA TYR A 104 -4.04 -5.24 -7.37
C TYR A 104 -5.28 -4.90 -8.22
N SER A 105 -5.24 -3.76 -8.93
CA SER A 105 -6.33 -3.37 -9.84
C SER A 105 -6.48 -4.32 -11.01
N PHE A 106 -5.39 -4.86 -11.54
CA PHE A 106 -5.41 -5.84 -12.60
C PHE A 106 -6.11 -7.13 -12.14
N GLU A 107 -5.78 -7.66 -10.97
CA GLU A 107 -6.47 -8.79 -10.35
C GLU A 107 -7.98 -8.55 -10.27
N HIS A 108 -8.37 -7.39 -9.71
CA HIS A 108 -9.77 -7.08 -9.46
C HIS A 108 -10.57 -6.80 -10.74
N TYR A 109 -10.07 -5.91 -11.62
CA TYR A 109 -10.86 -5.40 -12.75
C TYR A 109 -10.66 -6.17 -14.06
N ILE A 110 -9.49 -6.78 -14.27
CA ILE A 110 -9.17 -7.47 -15.52
C ILE A 110 -9.39 -8.97 -15.39
N LEU A 111 -8.93 -9.57 -14.29
CA LEU A 111 -9.15 -11.00 -14.04
C LEU A 111 -10.53 -11.28 -13.42
N GLY A 112 -11.19 -10.26 -12.87
CA GLY A 112 -12.52 -10.37 -12.26
C GLY A 112 -12.50 -11.04 -10.89
N HIS A 113 -11.33 -11.14 -10.24
CA HIS A 113 -11.20 -11.70 -8.92
C HIS A 113 -11.86 -10.78 -7.89
N ASP A 114 -12.74 -11.33 -7.07
CA ASP A 114 -13.26 -10.61 -5.92
C ASP A 114 -12.21 -10.59 -4.77
N TYR A 115 -12.57 -10.01 -3.63
CA TYR A 115 -11.69 -9.91 -2.47
C TYR A 115 -11.12 -11.28 -2.06
N ASN A 116 -11.95 -12.33 -2.04
CA ASN A 116 -11.57 -13.66 -1.56
C ASN A 116 -10.73 -14.45 -2.58
N GLU A 117 -10.67 -13.99 -3.83
CA GLU A 117 -9.92 -14.63 -4.93
C GLU A 117 -8.67 -13.84 -5.32
N ASN A 118 -8.55 -12.59 -4.84
CA ASN A 118 -7.40 -11.73 -5.11
C ASN A 118 -6.14 -12.30 -4.46
N TRP A 119 -5.08 -12.50 -5.23
CA TRP A 119 -3.85 -13.13 -4.74
C TRP A 119 -3.18 -12.34 -3.62
N PHE A 120 -3.27 -11.03 -3.65
CA PHE A 120 -2.69 -10.17 -2.61
C PHE A 120 -3.43 -10.33 -1.28
N GLU A 121 -4.75 -10.50 -1.32
CA GLU A 121 -5.58 -10.77 -0.15
C GLU A 121 -5.33 -12.18 0.40
N LEU A 122 -5.31 -13.19 -0.48
CA LEU A 122 -5.02 -14.57 -0.08
C LEU A 122 -3.63 -14.71 0.56
N ASP A 123 -2.64 -13.95 0.06
CA ASP A 123 -1.30 -13.93 0.65
C ASP A 123 -1.29 -13.21 2.01
N ALA A 124 -2.06 -12.12 2.15
CA ALA A 124 -2.22 -11.41 3.42
C ALA A 124 -2.96 -12.25 4.48
N GLU A 125 -4.00 -12.98 4.10
CA GLU A 125 -4.72 -13.91 5.00
C GLU A 125 -3.82 -15.02 5.56
N ARG A 126 -2.87 -15.52 4.76
CA ARG A 126 -1.93 -16.57 5.21
C ARG A 126 -1.09 -16.13 6.40
N VAL A 127 -0.67 -14.87 6.44
CA VAL A 127 0.19 -14.36 7.51
C VAL A 127 -0.57 -13.89 8.74
N GLU A 128 -1.90 -13.81 8.70
CA GLU A 128 -2.72 -13.45 9.87
C GLU A 128 -2.44 -14.32 11.10
N TYR A 129 -2.15 -15.60 10.86
CA TYR A 129 -1.93 -16.61 11.88
C TYR A 129 -0.46 -16.99 12.05
N ASP A 130 0.44 -16.36 11.28
CA ASP A 130 1.86 -16.63 11.37
C ASP A 130 2.49 -16.03 12.63
N ASN A 131 3.54 -16.67 13.10
CA ASN A 131 4.36 -16.20 14.22
C ASN A 131 5.36 -15.12 13.78
N LEU A 132 4.96 -14.26 12.84
CA LEU A 132 5.79 -13.19 12.32
C LEU A 132 6.04 -12.13 13.39
N VAL A 133 7.31 -11.80 13.60
CA VAL A 133 7.74 -10.68 14.45
C VAL A 133 8.14 -9.53 13.53
N PHE A 134 7.49 -8.39 13.70
CA PHE A 134 7.80 -7.18 12.92
C PHE A 134 7.65 -5.91 13.76
N LYS A 135 8.07 -4.79 13.21
CA LYS A 135 8.03 -3.50 13.90
C LYS A 135 7.09 -2.53 13.17
N VAL A 136 6.38 -1.73 13.95
CA VAL A 136 5.57 -0.61 13.48
C VAL A 136 5.93 0.64 14.26
N PHE A 137 5.86 1.81 13.64
CA PHE A 137 5.94 3.09 14.34
C PHE A 137 4.52 3.52 14.72
N ASP A 138 4.21 3.48 16.00
CA ASP A 138 2.92 3.94 16.50
C ASP A 138 2.87 5.46 16.51
N TRP A 139 1.97 6.03 15.73
CA TRP A 139 1.79 7.47 15.59
C TRP A 139 1.27 8.13 16.87
N GLN A 140 0.45 7.46 17.66
CA GLN A 140 -0.13 7.99 18.88
C GLN A 140 0.95 8.14 19.98
N THR A 141 1.70 7.07 20.23
CA THR A 141 2.73 7.06 21.28
C THR A 141 4.10 7.57 20.83
N LYS A 142 4.32 7.75 19.52
CA LYS A 142 5.61 8.11 18.91
C LYS A 142 6.73 7.09 19.20
N GLN A 143 6.37 5.83 19.34
CA GLN A 143 7.29 4.75 19.65
C GLN A 143 7.31 3.67 18.58
N ILE A 144 8.41 2.95 18.48
CA ILE A 144 8.48 1.73 17.69
C ILE A 144 7.99 0.57 18.55
N LEU A 145 6.91 -0.05 18.13
CA LEU A 145 6.35 -1.23 18.76
C LEU A 145 6.82 -2.49 18.03
N GLU A 146 7.20 -3.50 18.80
CA GLU A 146 7.46 -4.84 18.27
C GLU A 146 6.18 -5.67 18.40
N VAL A 147 5.62 -6.07 17.26
CA VAL A 147 4.46 -6.95 17.20
C VAL A 147 4.95 -8.38 17.25
N LYS A 148 4.58 -9.08 18.33
CA LYS A 148 4.91 -10.50 18.57
C LYS A 148 3.70 -11.38 18.30
N PRO A 149 3.92 -12.69 18.15
CA PRO A 149 2.85 -13.68 18.03
C PRO A 149 1.80 -13.58 19.12
#